data_52f3008b2b2a5a108b68c85ae0cd4dd5
#
_entry.id   52f3008b2b2a5a108b68c85ae0cd4dd5
#
_cell.length_a   1.000
_cell.length_b   1.000
_cell.length_c   1.000
_cell.angle_alpha   90.00
_cell.angle_beta   90.00
_cell.angle_gamma   90.00
#
_symmetry.space_group_name_H-M   'P 1'
#
loop_
_entity.id
_entity.type
_entity.pdbx_description
1 polymer ?
#
loop_
_entity_poly.entity_id
_entity_poly.type
_entity_poly.pdbx_seq_one_letter_code
_entity_poly.pdbx_strand_id
1 'polypeptide(L)'
;MENHNSQLLATLAECAAACNYCSTACLNETDPKMMANCIKLDMDCAQICELTAAFISRGSAHAEHVKKECAEICRKCAEECSKHNSDHCKACAEACKKCAEACA
;
A
#
# COMPACT_ATOMS: atom_id res chain seq x y z
N MET A 1 16.91 11.70 -11.64
CA MET A 1 16.47 10.44 -11.01
C MET A 1 16.45 9.35 -12.05
N GLU A 2 16.88 8.16 -11.69
CA GLU A 2 16.92 7.05 -12.62
C GLU A 2 15.55 6.51 -12.92
N ASN A 3 15.39 5.91 -14.11
CA ASN A 3 14.09 5.44 -14.57
C ASN A 3 13.44 4.43 -13.64
N HIS A 4 14.22 3.47 -13.11
CA HIS A 4 13.63 2.46 -12.26
C HIS A 4 13.16 3.04 -10.92
N ASN A 5 13.85 4.07 -10.42
CA ASN A 5 13.39 4.78 -9.23
C ASN A 5 12.11 5.55 -9.52
N SER A 6 11.99 6.12 -10.71
CA SER A 6 10.76 6.82 -11.11
C SER A 6 9.57 5.87 -11.15
N GLN A 7 9.77 4.66 -11.68
CA GLN A 7 8.71 3.66 -11.70
C GLN A 7 8.34 3.19 -10.31
N LEU A 8 9.34 2.96 -9.46
CA LEU A 8 9.11 2.54 -8.10
C LEU A 8 8.35 3.60 -7.32
N LEU A 9 8.75 4.86 -7.47
CA LEU A 9 8.07 5.97 -6.81
C LEU A 9 6.62 6.10 -7.28
N ALA A 10 6.37 5.90 -8.57
CA ALA A 10 5.00 5.91 -9.10
C ALA A 10 4.17 4.77 -8.52
N THR A 11 4.75 3.58 -8.41
CA THR A 11 4.06 2.42 -7.85
C THR A 11 3.72 2.65 -6.38
N LEU A 12 4.66 3.22 -5.62
CA LEU A 12 4.42 3.54 -4.22
C LEU A 12 3.29 4.58 -4.06
N ALA A 13 3.28 5.60 -4.92
CA ALA A 13 2.24 6.63 -4.88
C ALA A 13 0.87 6.04 -5.21
N GLU A 14 0.80 5.18 -6.21
CA GLU A 14 -0.45 4.53 -6.60
C GLU A 14 -0.99 3.64 -5.48
N CYS A 15 -0.10 2.90 -4.83
CA CYS A 15 -0.48 2.04 -3.73
C CYS A 15 -1.00 2.86 -2.54
N ALA A 16 -0.29 3.92 -2.18
CA ALA A 16 -0.71 4.80 -1.09
C ALA A 16 -2.10 5.39 -1.38
N ALA A 17 -2.33 5.84 -2.60
CA ALA A 17 -3.62 6.41 -2.99
C ALA A 17 -4.73 5.37 -2.91
N ALA A 18 -4.48 4.16 -3.41
CA ALA A 18 -5.47 3.09 -3.37
C ALA A 18 -5.82 2.71 -1.93
N CYS A 19 -4.81 2.63 -1.05
CA CYS A 19 -5.03 2.29 0.35
C CYS A 19 -5.81 3.38 1.08
N ASN A 20 -5.47 4.64 0.86
CA ASN A 20 -6.20 5.74 1.47
C ASN A 20 -7.65 5.77 1.02
N TYR A 21 -7.87 5.58 -0.28
CA TYR A 21 -9.23 5.52 -0.81
C TYR A 21 -10.01 4.34 -0.22
N CYS A 22 -9.37 3.16 -0.20
CA CYS A 22 -10.02 1.95 0.30
C CYS A 22 -10.40 2.09 1.78
N SER A 23 -9.53 2.66 2.61
CA SER A 23 -9.83 2.83 4.03
C SER A 23 -11.09 3.69 4.23
N THR A 24 -11.22 4.76 3.47
CA THR A 24 -12.40 5.63 3.55
C THR A 24 -13.64 4.93 3.00
N ALA A 25 -13.51 4.25 1.85
CA ALA A 25 -14.62 3.54 1.25
C ALA A 25 -15.14 2.43 2.15
N CYS A 26 -14.23 1.74 2.86
CA CYS A 26 -14.61 0.70 3.81
C CYS A 26 -15.47 1.25 4.95
N LEU A 27 -15.21 2.47 5.39
CA LEU A 27 -16.01 3.10 6.44
C LEU A 27 -17.46 3.35 6.00
N ASN A 28 -17.69 3.41 4.69
CA ASN A 28 -19.02 3.66 4.14
C ASN A 28 -19.75 2.36 3.76
N GLU A 29 -19.15 1.19 4.05
CA GLU A 29 -19.81 -0.09 3.82
C GLU A 29 -20.96 -0.29 4.80
N THR A 30 -21.86 -1.21 4.46
CA THR A 30 -23.04 -1.50 5.27
C THR A 30 -22.66 -1.92 6.70
N ASP A 31 -21.56 -2.70 6.82
CA ASP A 31 -21.06 -3.14 8.11
C ASP A 31 -19.58 -2.81 8.22
N PRO A 32 -19.25 -1.57 8.64
CA PRO A 32 -17.83 -1.15 8.71
C PRO A 32 -16.99 -1.98 9.66
N LYS A 33 -17.59 -2.60 10.67
CA LYS A 33 -16.84 -3.42 11.63
C LYS A 33 -16.19 -4.62 10.95
N MET A 34 -16.85 -5.18 9.95
CA MET A 34 -16.29 -6.30 9.19
C MET A 34 -15.06 -5.88 8.39
N MET A 35 -14.91 -4.57 8.17
CA MET A 35 -13.80 -4.02 7.40
C MET A 35 -12.65 -3.54 8.28
N ALA A 36 -12.73 -3.74 9.59
CA ALA A 36 -11.77 -3.15 10.53
C ALA A 36 -10.32 -3.51 10.21
N ASN A 37 -10.05 -4.78 9.93
CA ASN A 37 -8.68 -5.21 9.62
C ASN A 37 -8.20 -4.62 8.29
N CYS A 38 -9.10 -4.55 7.31
CA CYS A 38 -8.78 -3.95 6.02
C CYS A 38 -8.43 -2.47 6.19
N ILE A 39 -9.23 -1.74 6.99
CA ILE A 39 -9.01 -0.32 7.24
C ILE A 39 -7.64 -0.10 7.89
N LYS A 40 -7.34 -0.87 8.93
CA LYS A 40 -6.06 -0.72 9.66
C LYS A 40 -4.86 -0.99 8.75
N LEU A 41 -4.93 -2.06 7.97
CA LEU A 41 -3.84 -2.40 7.06
C LEU A 41 -3.71 -1.41 5.93
N ASP A 42 -4.82 -0.89 5.42
CA ASP A 42 -4.81 0.17 4.40
C ASP A 42 -4.06 1.39 4.94
N MET A 43 -4.33 1.79 6.17
CA MET A 43 -3.67 2.96 6.75
C MET A 43 -2.18 2.72 6.94
N ASP A 44 -1.81 1.55 7.47
CA ASP A 44 -0.40 1.20 7.61
C ASP A 44 0.30 1.19 6.27
N CYS A 45 -0.34 0.58 5.27
CA CYS A 45 0.24 0.44 3.95
C CYS A 45 0.43 1.80 3.28
N ALA A 46 -0.58 2.67 3.35
CA ALA A 46 -0.46 4.01 2.77
C ALA A 46 0.70 4.78 3.40
N GLN A 47 0.83 4.71 4.72
CA GLN A 47 1.88 5.45 5.42
C GLN A 47 3.27 4.90 5.13
N ILE A 48 3.43 3.58 5.11
CA ILE A 48 4.76 3.02 4.82
C ILE A 48 5.15 3.28 3.36
N CYS A 49 4.20 3.28 2.43
CA CYS A 49 4.49 3.60 1.04
C CYS A 49 4.99 5.03 0.91
N GLU A 50 4.37 5.98 1.59
CA GLU A 50 4.78 7.38 1.57
C GLU A 50 6.15 7.57 2.19
N LEU A 51 6.39 6.91 3.33
CA LEU A 51 7.68 6.97 4.00
C LEU A 51 8.79 6.40 3.11
N THR A 52 8.52 5.25 2.51
CA THR A 52 9.48 4.58 1.63
C THR A 52 9.83 5.47 0.44
N ALA A 53 8.84 6.10 -0.16
CA ALA A 53 9.07 7.02 -1.28
C ALA A 53 9.97 8.18 -0.86
N ALA A 54 9.73 8.74 0.32
CA ALA A 54 10.55 9.83 0.83
C ALA A 54 11.99 9.40 1.04
N PHE A 55 12.20 8.22 1.64
CA PHE A 55 13.55 7.70 1.89
C PHE A 55 14.30 7.44 0.59
N ILE A 56 13.61 6.84 -0.39
CA ILE A 56 14.22 6.57 -1.70
C ILE A 56 14.61 7.90 -2.39
N SER A 57 13.70 8.88 -2.35
CA SER A 57 13.92 10.16 -3.02
C SER A 57 15.14 10.89 -2.47
N ARG A 58 15.40 10.76 -1.17
CA ARG A 58 16.54 11.39 -0.53
C ARG A 58 17.84 10.59 -0.67
N GLY A 59 17.75 9.36 -1.18
CA GLY A 59 18.92 8.48 -1.22
C GLY A 59 19.34 8.04 0.17
N SER A 60 18.39 7.82 1.07
CA SER A 60 18.66 7.44 2.45
C SER A 60 19.40 6.12 2.56
N ALA A 61 20.34 6.04 3.49
CA ALA A 61 21.04 4.80 3.80
C ALA A 61 20.09 3.75 4.37
N HIS A 62 18.90 4.16 4.83
CA HIS A 62 17.91 3.25 5.39
C HIS A 62 16.84 2.84 4.37
N ALA A 63 16.95 3.28 3.11
CA ALA A 63 15.93 3.03 2.10
C ALA A 63 15.68 1.54 1.89
N GLU A 64 16.73 0.72 1.83
CA GLU A 64 16.57 -0.72 1.62
C GLU A 64 15.83 -1.40 2.76
N HIS A 65 16.11 -0.98 3.99
CA HIS A 65 15.43 -1.53 5.15
C HIS A 65 13.92 -1.19 5.12
N VAL A 66 13.61 0.07 4.83
CA VAL A 66 12.23 0.53 4.78
C VAL A 66 11.47 -0.13 3.62
N LYS A 67 12.14 -0.34 2.48
CA LYS A 67 11.54 -1.04 1.34
C LYS A 67 11.09 -2.46 1.72
N LYS A 68 11.90 -3.18 2.47
CA LYS A 68 11.56 -4.54 2.88
C LYS A 68 10.34 -4.55 3.78
N GLU A 69 10.27 -3.61 4.70
CA GLU A 69 9.12 -3.49 5.58
C GLU A 69 7.87 -3.11 4.77
N CYS A 70 8.04 -2.21 3.81
CA CYS A 70 6.96 -1.82 2.91
C CYS A 70 6.43 -3.03 2.14
N ALA A 71 7.31 -3.86 1.60
CA ALA A 71 6.91 -5.05 0.86
C ALA A 71 6.08 -5.99 1.73
N GLU A 72 6.49 -6.18 2.98
CA GLU A 72 5.75 -7.06 3.89
C GLU A 72 4.37 -6.51 4.21
N ILE A 73 4.26 -5.23 4.53
CA ILE A 73 2.98 -4.60 4.85
C ILE A 73 2.05 -4.61 3.64
N CYS A 74 2.59 -4.30 2.45
CA CYS A 74 1.81 -4.33 1.21
C CYS A 74 1.27 -5.74 0.94
N ARG A 75 2.08 -6.77 1.17
CA ARG A 75 1.66 -8.14 0.97
C ARG A 75 0.50 -8.51 1.91
N LYS A 76 0.62 -8.12 3.17
CA LYS A 76 -0.43 -8.40 4.16
C LYS A 76 -1.71 -7.62 3.85
N CYS A 77 -1.58 -6.39 3.40
CA CYS A 77 -2.72 -5.58 3.00
C CYS A 77 -3.43 -6.21 1.79
N ALA A 78 -2.66 -6.67 0.80
CA ALA A 78 -3.21 -7.35 -0.36
C ALA A 78 -4.00 -8.59 0.04
N GLU A 79 -3.45 -9.39 0.97
CA GLU A 79 -4.12 -10.60 1.45
C GLU A 79 -5.44 -10.27 2.11
N GLU A 80 -5.45 -9.26 2.97
CA GLU A 80 -6.68 -8.89 3.67
C GLU A 80 -7.72 -8.32 2.71
N CYS A 81 -7.33 -7.41 1.84
CA CYS A 81 -8.25 -6.78 0.89
C CYS A 81 -8.85 -7.80 -0.07
N SER A 82 -8.08 -8.83 -0.43
CA SER A 82 -8.57 -9.85 -1.36
C SER A 82 -9.68 -10.72 -0.76
N LYS A 83 -9.88 -10.67 0.55
CA LYS A 83 -10.96 -11.40 1.22
C LYS A 83 -12.32 -10.74 1.05
N HIS A 84 -12.34 -9.50 0.57
CA HIS A 84 -13.57 -8.72 0.44
C HIS A 84 -13.95 -8.57 -1.02
N ASN A 85 -15.28 -8.48 -1.27
CA ASN A 85 -15.81 -8.50 -2.63
C ASN A 85 -16.04 -7.13 -3.24
N SER A 86 -15.88 -6.05 -2.48
CA SER A 86 -16.11 -4.71 -3.01
C SER A 86 -15.06 -4.31 -4.02
N ASP A 87 -15.45 -3.45 -4.97
CA ASP A 87 -14.53 -3.01 -6.02
C ASP A 87 -13.32 -2.30 -5.46
N HIS A 88 -13.50 -1.45 -4.44
CA HIS A 88 -12.37 -0.71 -3.86
C HIS A 88 -11.39 -1.65 -3.16
N CYS A 89 -11.85 -2.73 -2.53
CA CYS A 89 -10.96 -3.70 -1.93
C CYS A 89 -10.18 -4.49 -2.97
N LYS A 90 -10.84 -4.85 -4.06
CA LYS A 90 -10.16 -5.56 -5.16
C LYS A 90 -9.08 -4.70 -5.80
N ALA A 91 -9.40 -3.42 -6.04
CA ALA A 91 -8.45 -2.48 -6.62
C ALA A 91 -7.28 -2.26 -5.67
N CYS A 92 -7.55 -2.16 -4.37
CA CYS A 92 -6.51 -2.00 -3.36
C CYS A 92 -5.61 -3.23 -3.31
N ALA A 93 -6.18 -4.43 -3.34
CA ALA A 93 -5.41 -5.67 -3.34
C ALA A 93 -4.45 -5.73 -4.52
N GLU A 94 -4.91 -5.33 -5.72
CA GLU A 94 -4.05 -5.29 -6.92
C GLU A 94 -2.90 -4.31 -6.76
N ALA A 95 -3.19 -3.09 -6.28
CA ALA A 95 -2.18 -2.07 -6.10
C ALA A 95 -1.14 -2.51 -5.06
N CYS A 96 -1.60 -3.11 -3.96
CA CYS A 96 -0.72 -3.57 -2.89
C CYS A 96 0.16 -4.73 -3.35
N LYS A 97 -0.39 -5.65 -4.14
CA LYS A 97 0.37 -6.76 -4.68
C LYS A 97 1.49 -6.27 -5.58
N LYS A 98 1.16 -5.35 -6.47
CA LYS A 98 2.14 -4.75 -7.38
C LYS A 98 3.25 -4.05 -6.61
N CYS A 99 2.87 -3.31 -5.56
CA CYS A 99 3.84 -2.59 -4.75
C CYS A 99 4.72 -3.54 -3.94
N ALA A 100 4.15 -4.61 -3.38
CA ALA A 100 4.92 -5.61 -2.66
C ALA A 100 6.00 -6.22 -3.55
N GLU A 101 5.65 -6.53 -4.80
CA GLU A 101 6.60 -7.09 -5.75
C GLU A 101 7.68 -6.08 -6.12
N ALA A 102 7.30 -4.82 -6.28
CA ALA A 102 8.25 -3.78 -6.64
C ALA A 102 9.26 -3.48 -5.53
N CYS A 103 8.85 -3.64 -4.27
CA CYS A 103 9.70 -3.35 -3.11
C CYS A 103 10.47 -4.58 -2.58
N ALA A 104 10.16 -5.75 -3.07
CA ALA A 104 10.77 -6.99 -2.58
C ALA A 104 12.27 -7.10 -2.93
#